data_fee7e3a095d510375db74317104e85fc
#
_entry.id   fee7e3a095d510375db74317104e85fc
#
_cell.length_a   1.000
_cell.length_b   1.000
_cell.length_c   1.000
_cell.angle_alpha   90.00
_cell.angle_beta   90.00
_cell.angle_gamma   90.00
#
_symmetry.space_group_name_H-M   'P 1'
#
loop_
_entity.id
_entity.type
_entity.pdbx_description
1 polymer ?
#
loop_
_entity_poly.entity_id
_entity_poly.type
_entity_poly.pdbx_seq_one_letter_code
_entity_poly.pdbx_strand_id
1 'polypeptide(L)'
;PAGYVTSTTDDTNQTVMMLLDTLPSKLVQKLFPVGRLDKDTEGLLIITTDGKLSHFVTSPTSNIQKTYYIEFEGVLNDRASKMMKEGLVDEKGTQFKPATLYNVSETSCYLTISEGKYHQVKRMMHLVGGVVTYLKRIKIANIVLPEELKIGSYIEISQHDIYQLIHFNCKKKGF
;
A
#
# COMPACT_ATOMS: atom_id res chain seq x y z
N PRO A 1 0.64 9.79 7.38
CA PRO A 1 -0.66 10.44 7.53
C PRO A 1 -1.33 10.72 6.19
N ALA A 2 -2.66 10.77 6.16
CA ALA A 2 -3.40 11.34 5.04
C ALA A 2 -3.06 12.84 4.86
N GLY A 3 -3.33 13.37 3.66
CA GLY A 3 -3.04 14.77 3.31
C GLY A 3 -1.71 14.99 2.60
N TYR A 4 -0.80 14.03 2.64
CA TYR A 4 0.50 14.10 1.97
C TYR A 4 0.47 13.39 0.62
N VAL A 5 1.20 13.94 -0.34
CA VAL A 5 1.43 13.28 -1.64
C VAL A 5 2.63 12.34 -1.54
N THR A 6 2.48 11.13 -2.04
CA THR A 6 3.57 10.15 -2.11
C THR A 6 4.45 10.44 -3.32
N SER A 7 5.32 11.43 -3.19
CA SER A 7 6.33 11.79 -4.20
C SER A 7 7.54 12.41 -3.52
N THR A 8 8.65 12.53 -4.24
CA THR A 8 9.86 13.21 -3.76
C THR A 8 9.72 14.73 -3.81
N THR A 9 8.98 15.24 -4.79
CA THR A 9 8.69 16.67 -4.98
C THR A 9 7.24 16.85 -5.45
N ASP A 10 6.66 17.99 -5.10
CA ASP A 10 5.35 18.43 -5.60
C ASP A 10 5.31 19.97 -5.48
N ASP A 11 4.81 20.65 -6.51
CA ASP A 11 4.84 22.12 -6.57
C ASP A 11 3.76 22.78 -5.70
N THR A 12 2.71 22.05 -5.35
CA THR A 12 1.52 22.59 -4.67
C THR A 12 1.15 21.88 -3.38
N ASN A 13 1.63 20.66 -3.18
CA ASN A 13 1.21 19.84 -2.05
C ASN A 13 2.41 19.47 -1.16
N GLN A 14 2.11 19.21 0.11
CA GLN A 14 3.08 18.62 1.02
C GLN A 14 3.36 17.16 0.59
N THR A 15 4.64 16.81 0.54
CA THR A 15 5.07 15.44 0.24
C THR A 15 5.41 14.67 1.50
N VAL A 16 5.35 13.34 1.41
CA VAL A 16 5.74 12.45 2.50
C VAL A 16 7.20 12.64 2.93
N MET A 17 8.05 13.21 2.06
CA MET A 17 9.46 13.48 2.36
C MET A 17 9.62 14.57 3.42
N MET A 18 8.64 15.46 3.58
CA MET A 18 8.65 16.50 4.62
C MET A 18 8.54 15.92 6.05
N LEU A 19 8.05 14.68 6.17
CA LEU A 19 7.98 13.97 7.46
C LEU A 19 9.34 13.42 7.93
N LEU A 20 10.37 13.56 7.12
CA LEU A 20 11.75 13.11 7.41
C LEU A 20 12.68 14.27 7.80
N ASP A 21 12.14 15.34 8.35
CA ASP A 21 12.84 16.58 8.70
C ASP A 21 13.95 16.41 9.75
N THR A 22 13.88 15.34 10.54
CA THR A 22 14.92 14.98 11.52
C THR A 22 16.14 14.28 10.90
N LEU A 23 16.05 13.83 9.64
CA LEU A 23 17.17 13.22 8.93
C LEU A 23 18.07 14.27 8.25
N PRO A 24 19.38 13.98 8.08
CA PRO A 24 20.27 14.85 7.32
C PRO A 24 19.74 15.11 5.90
N SER A 25 19.73 16.36 5.47
CA SER A 25 19.19 16.76 4.15
C SER A 25 19.85 16.03 2.97
N LYS A 26 21.16 15.77 3.05
CA LYS A 26 21.90 14.98 2.04
C LYS A 26 21.40 13.53 1.92
N LEU A 27 20.85 12.96 3.00
CA LEU A 27 20.24 11.64 3.00
C LEU A 27 18.83 11.72 2.40
N VAL A 28 18.01 12.68 2.86
CA VAL A 28 16.63 12.88 2.37
C VAL A 28 16.59 13.05 0.85
N GLN A 29 17.55 13.78 0.27
CA GLN A 29 17.67 13.96 -1.20
C GLN A 29 17.88 12.66 -1.99
N LYS A 30 18.35 11.59 -1.34
CA LYS A 30 18.56 10.28 -1.97
C LYS A 30 17.40 9.32 -1.74
N LEU A 31 16.56 9.62 -0.76
CA LEU A 31 15.43 8.79 -0.39
C LEU A 31 14.24 9.00 -1.33
N PHE A 32 13.49 7.94 -1.56
CA PHE A 32 12.24 7.99 -2.30
C PHE A 32 11.24 6.95 -1.77
N PRO A 33 9.93 7.20 -1.91
CA PRO A 33 8.91 6.28 -1.47
C PRO A 33 8.80 5.06 -2.41
N VAL A 34 8.52 3.90 -1.83
CA VAL A 34 8.31 2.63 -2.52
C VAL A 34 6.81 2.45 -2.80
N GLY A 35 6.41 2.75 -4.02
CA GLY A 35 5.00 2.81 -4.40
C GLY A 35 4.33 4.06 -3.86
N ARG A 36 3.01 4.07 -3.92
CA ARG A 36 2.20 5.24 -3.56
C ARG A 36 1.05 4.86 -2.62
N LEU A 37 0.66 5.83 -1.80
CA LEU A 37 -0.65 5.90 -1.18
C LEU A 37 -1.42 7.08 -1.81
N ASP A 38 -2.72 6.96 -1.91
CA ASP A 38 -3.56 8.07 -2.30
C ASP A 38 -3.49 9.15 -1.21
N LYS A 39 -3.71 10.42 -1.56
CA LYS A 39 -3.58 11.56 -0.64
C LYS A 39 -4.46 11.44 0.61
N ASP A 40 -5.59 10.79 0.49
CA ASP A 40 -6.55 10.53 1.57
C ASP A 40 -6.37 9.15 2.25
N THR A 41 -5.32 8.43 1.90
CA THR A 41 -4.97 7.13 2.47
C THR A 41 -3.76 7.27 3.39
N GLU A 42 -3.77 6.56 4.50
CA GLU A 42 -2.65 6.53 5.45
C GLU A 42 -2.06 5.12 5.63
N GLY A 43 -1.06 5.02 6.48
CA GLY A 43 -0.49 3.74 6.91
C GLY A 43 0.93 3.49 6.42
N LEU A 44 1.27 2.22 6.28
CA LEU A 44 2.62 1.76 6.02
C LEU A 44 3.14 2.23 4.65
N LEU A 45 4.23 2.97 4.67
CA LEU A 45 4.99 3.38 3.49
C LEU A 45 6.47 3.07 3.70
N ILE A 46 7.08 2.38 2.75
CA ILE A 46 8.53 2.14 2.75
C ILE A 46 9.20 3.29 2.03
N ILE A 47 10.27 3.82 2.62
CA ILE A 47 11.12 4.85 2.01
C ILE A 47 12.54 4.30 1.97
N THR A 48 13.22 4.42 0.85
CA THR A 48 14.52 3.79 0.62
C THR A 48 15.38 4.57 -0.36
N THR A 49 16.66 4.25 -0.40
CA THR A 49 17.59 4.65 -1.47
C THR A 49 17.81 3.51 -2.48
N ASP A 50 17.21 2.33 -2.26
CA ASP A 50 17.41 1.13 -3.07
C ASP A 50 16.37 1.00 -4.18
N GLY A 51 16.75 1.34 -5.41
CA GLY A 51 15.89 1.23 -6.59
C GLY A 51 15.49 -0.21 -6.93
N LYS A 52 16.34 -1.21 -6.63
CA LYS A 52 16.02 -2.63 -6.89
C LYS A 52 14.93 -3.12 -5.95
N LEU A 53 15.01 -2.77 -4.67
CA LEU A 53 13.97 -3.02 -3.67
C LEU A 53 12.64 -2.38 -4.12
N SER A 54 12.68 -1.11 -4.47
CA SER A 54 11.49 -0.38 -4.93
C SER A 54 10.85 -1.05 -6.14
N HIS A 55 11.63 -1.37 -7.16
CA HIS A 55 11.14 -2.05 -8.36
C HIS A 55 10.52 -3.41 -8.01
N PHE A 56 11.15 -4.20 -7.14
CA PHE A 56 10.61 -5.49 -6.72
C PHE A 56 9.27 -5.36 -5.99
N VAL A 57 9.16 -4.44 -5.04
CA VAL A 57 7.92 -4.27 -4.25
C VAL A 57 6.77 -3.71 -5.08
N THR A 58 7.06 -2.86 -6.06
CA THR A 58 6.04 -2.18 -6.88
C THR A 58 5.67 -2.91 -8.15
N SER A 59 6.51 -3.82 -8.64
CA SER A 59 6.25 -4.58 -9.87
C SER A 59 5.01 -5.47 -9.76
N PRO A 60 4.08 -5.40 -10.71
CA PRO A 60 2.90 -6.28 -10.73
C PRO A 60 3.26 -7.77 -10.87
N THR A 61 4.45 -8.09 -11.41
CA THR A 61 4.92 -9.46 -11.60
C THR A 61 5.49 -10.08 -10.34
N SER A 62 5.87 -9.27 -9.35
CA SER A 62 6.41 -9.75 -8.07
C SER A 62 5.32 -10.27 -7.13
N ASN A 63 4.06 -9.96 -7.40
CA ASN A 63 2.89 -10.38 -6.60
C ASN A 63 3.03 -10.06 -5.10
N ILE A 64 3.72 -8.98 -4.75
CA ILE A 64 3.88 -8.55 -3.36
C ILE A 64 2.52 -8.14 -2.81
N GLN A 65 2.09 -8.85 -1.78
CA GLN A 65 0.82 -8.60 -1.13
C GLN A 65 0.85 -7.32 -0.30
N LYS A 66 -0.24 -6.60 -0.35
CA LYS A 66 -0.50 -5.40 0.46
C LYS A 66 -1.85 -5.55 1.12
N THR A 67 -1.90 -5.38 2.44
CA THR A 67 -3.13 -5.52 3.22
C THR A 67 -3.56 -4.15 3.73
N TYR A 68 -4.84 -3.90 3.58
CA TYR A 68 -5.50 -2.67 3.99
C TYR A 68 -6.59 -2.95 5.01
N TYR A 69 -6.67 -2.11 6.03
CA TYR A 69 -7.84 -1.93 6.86
C TYR A 69 -8.73 -0.88 6.19
N ILE A 70 -10.02 -1.13 6.13
CA ILE A 70 -11.00 -0.34 5.39
C ILE A 70 -12.20 -0.09 6.30
N GLU A 71 -12.62 1.17 6.39
CA GLU A 71 -13.97 1.52 6.83
C GLU A 71 -14.79 1.94 5.61
N PHE A 72 -16.06 1.60 5.61
CA PHE A 72 -16.93 1.84 4.47
C PHE A 72 -18.38 2.08 4.90
N GLU A 73 -19.12 2.74 4.04
CA GLU A 73 -20.57 2.85 4.06
C GLU A 73 -21.19 1.98 2.95
N GLY A 74 -22.48 1.67 3.09
CA GLY A 74 -23.20 0.81 2.16
C GLY A 74 -23.35 -0.62 2.66
N VAL A 75 -23.89 -1.48 1.83
CA VAL A 75 -24.11 -2.89 2.12
C VAL A 75 -23.34 -3.73 1.12
N LEU A 76 -22.39 -4.51 1.63
CA LEU A 76 -21.64 -5.41 0.76
C LEU A 76 -22.52 -6.53 0.26
N ASN A 77 -22.34 -6.88 -1.01
CA ASN A 77 -22.99 -8.05 -1.60
C ASN A 77 -22.63 -9.33 -0.82
N ASP A 78 -23.59 -10.21 -0.59
CA ASP A 78 -23.38 -11.48 0.13
C ASP A 78 -22.28 -12.36 -0.48
N ARG A 79 -21.99 -12.16 -1.77
CA ARG A 79 -20.92 -12.84 -2.50
C ARG A 79 -19.63 -12.02 -2.58
N ALA A 80 -19.50 -10.88 -1.90
CA ALA A 80 -18.36 -9.97 -2.02
C ALA A 80 -17.01 -10.69 -1.89
N SER A 81 -16.85 -11.54 -0.87
CA SER A 81 -15.60 -12.29 -0.67
C SER A 81 -15.31 -13.28 -1.82
N LYS A 82 -16.35 -13.89 -2.41
CA LYS A 82 -16.21 -14.78 -3.56
C LYS A 82 -15.82 -13.98 -4.81
N MET A 83 -16.52 -12.87 -5.07
CA MET A 83 -16.25 -11.99 -6.21
C MET A 83 -14.81 -11.46 -6.16
N MET A 84 -14.33 -11.04 -4.98
CA MET A 84 -12.94 -10.60 -4.78
C MET A 84 -11.94 -11.71 -5.12
N LYS A 85 -12.18 -12.95 -4.70
CA LYS A 85 -11.31 -14.11 -4.98
C LYS A 85 -11.30 -14.53 -6.45
N GLU A 86 -12.36 -14.30 -7.18
CA GLU A 86 -12.47 -14.60 -8.62
C GLU A 86 -11.81 -13.49 -9.47
N GLY A 87 -11.56 -12.33 -8.87
CA GLY A 87 -11.14 -11.12 -9.55
C GLY A 87 -12.34 -10.31 -10.03
N LEU A 88 -12.13 -9.02 -10.22
CA LEU A 88 -13.18 -8.07 -10.60
C LEU A 88 -12.80 -7.34 -11.89
N VAL A 89 -13.82 -6.91 -12.61
CA VAL A 89 -13.69 -6.02 -13.76
C VAL A 89 -14.56 -4.81 -13.51
N ASP A 90 -14.01 -3.61 -13.65
CA ASP A 90 -14.82 -2.41 -13.50
C ASP A 90 -15.48 -1.95 -14.82
N GLU A 91 -16.29 -0.91 -14.72
CA GLU A 91 -17.04 -0.34 -15.84
C GLU A 91 -16.15 0.14 -17.00
N LYS A 92 -14.87 0.43 -16.70
CA LYS A 92 -13.87 0.86 -17.70
C LYS A 92 -13.13 -0.33 -18.33
N GLY A 93 -13.50 -1.57 -17.98
CA GLY A 93 -12.82 -2.78 -18.43
C GLY A 93 -11.51 -3.08 -17.73
N THR A 94 -11.18 -2.40 -16.62
CA THR A 94 -9.97 -2.70 -15.83
C THR A 94 -10.17 -4.01 -15.09
N GLN A 95 -9.37 -5.01 -15.42
CA GLN A 95 -9.35 -6.29 -14.70
C GLN A 95 -8.48 -6.16 -13.44
N PHE A 96 -9.03 -6.52 -12.29
CA PHE A 96 -8.32 -6.63 -11.01
C PHE A 96 -7.97 -8.08 -10.75
N LYS A 97 -6.73 -8.32 -10.28
CA LYS A 97 -6.32 -9.65 -9.84
C LYS A 97 -7.17 -10.13 -8.66
N PRO A 98 -7.29 -11.45 -8.46
CA PRO A 98 -7.87 -12.02 -7.25
C PRO A 98 -7.35 -11.36 -5.98
N ALA A 99 -8.26 -11.08 -5.06
CA ALA A 99 -7.98 -10.44 -3.78
C ALA A 99 -8.68 -11.18 -2.64
N THR A 100 -8.22 -11.00 -1.41
CA THR A 100 -8.79 -11.65 -0.24
C THR A 100 -9.45 -10.62 0.66
N LEU A 101 -10.78 -10.69 0.74
CA LEU A 101 -11.61 -9.91 1.66
C LEU A 101 -11.92 -10.76 2.90
N TYR A 102 -11.68 -10.23 4.10
CA TYR A 102 -11.88 -10.98 5.34
C TYR A 102 -12.19 -10.06 6.53
N ASN A 103 -12.62 -10.66 7.66
CA ASN A 103 -13.05 -9.95 8.87
C ASN A 103 -14.05 -8.83 8.56
N VAL A 104 -15.07 -9.17 7.77
CA VAL A 104 -16.10 -8.22 7.34
C VAL A 104 -17.09 -7.99 8.48
N SER A 105 -17.28 -6.73 8.85
CA SER A 105 -18.34 -6.25 9.72
C SER A 105 -19.32 -5.38 8.91
N GLU A 106 -20.26 -4.74 9.59
CA GLU A 106 -21.20 -3.81 8.95
C GLU A 106 -20.50 -2.57 8.35
N THR A 107 -19.39 -2.14 8.94
CA THR A 107 -18.74 -0.86 8.60
C THR A 107 -17.24 -0.99 8.31
N SER A 108 -16.65 -2.18 8.47
CA SER A 108 -15.22 -2.37 8.29
C SER A 108 -14.84 -3.74 7.75
N CYS A 109 -13.68 -3.83 7.13
CA CYS A 109 -13.11 -5.09 6.65
C CYS A 109 -11.60 -4.97 6.42
N TYR A 110 -10.99 -6.09 6.06
CA TYR A 110 -9.62 -6.14 5.57
C TYR A 110 -9.60 -6.65 4.13
N LEU A 111 -8.76 -6.05 3.30
CA LEU A 111 -8.55 -6.47 1.92
C LEU A 111 -7.05 -6.63 1.64
N THR A 112 -6.67 -7.81 1.12
CA THR A 112 -5.31 -8.07 0.63
C THR A 112 -5.31 -8.16 -0.88
N ILE A 113 -4.48 -7.35 -1.53
CA ILE A 113 -4.25 -7.31 -2.97
C ILE A 113 -2.79 -7.60 -3.31
N SER A 114 -2.51 -8.08 -4.53
CA SER A 114 -1.16 -8.41 -5.01
C SER A 114 -0.66 -7.52 -6.16
N GLU A 115 -1.33 -6.42 -6.39
CA GLU A 115 -0.99 -5.39 -7.40
C GLU A 115 -1.26 -3.99 -6.83
N GLY A 116 -1.22 -2.94 -7.65
CA GLY A 116 -1.43 -1.57 -7.17
C GLY A 116 -1.89 -0.65 -8.30
N LYS A 117 -3.10 -0.90 -8.83
CA LYS A 117 -3.73 -0.03 -9.83
C LYS A 117 -4.29 1.23 -9.18
N TYR A 118 -4.47 2.27 -9.97
CA TYR A 118 -5.02 3.54 -9.53
C TYR A 118 -6.34 3.36 -8.77
N HIS A 119 -6.39 3.85 -7.53
CA HIS A 119 -7.53 3.75 -6.60
C HIS A 119 -8.12 2.34 -6.48
N GLN A 120 -7.30 1.30 -6.60
CA GLN A 120 -7.74 -0.08 -6.73
C GLN A 120 -8.67 -0.53 -5.62
N VAL A 121 -8.29 -0.33 -4.35
CA VAL A 121 -9.08 -0.76 -3.19
C VAL A 121 -10.45 -0.10 -3.20
N LYS A 122 -10.52 1.21 -3.43
CA LYS A 122 -11.78 1.96 -3.49
C LYS A 122 -12.69 1.47 -4.62
N ARG A 123 -12.11 1.24 -5.80
CA ARG A 123 -12.84 0.73 -6.97
C ARG A 123 -13.36 -0.68 -6.74
N MET A 124 -12.55 -1.58 -6.18
CA MET A 124 -12.96 -2.93 -5.86
C MET A 124 -14.07 -2.96 -4.80
N MET A 125 -13.96 -2.15 -3.73
CA MET A 125 -15.02 -2.03 -2.73
C MET A 125 -16.33 -1.51 -3.32
N HIS A 126 -16.25 -0.51 -4.20
CA HIS A 126 -17.43 0.02 -4.89
C HIS A 126 -18.16 -1.04 -5.72
N LEU A 127 -17.43 -1.91 -6.42
CA LEU A 127 -18.00 -2.99 -7.24
C LEU A 127 -18.76 -4.05 -6.41
N VAL A 128 -18.50 -4.13 -5.12
CA VAL A 128 -19.21 -5.07 -4.21
C VAL A 128 -20.18 -4.35 -3.27
N GLY A 129 -20.45 -3.05 -3.46
CA GLY A 129 -21.48 -2.29 -2.75
C GLY A 129 -20.98 -1.41 -1.59
N GLY A 130 -19.66 -1.33 -1.36
CA GLY A 130 -19.08 -0.50 -0.31
C GLY A 130 -18.48 0.80 -0.83
N VAL A 131 -18.73 1.90 -0.13
CA VAL A 131 -18.08 3.19 -0.37
C VAL A 131 -17.05 3.41 0.73
N VAL A 132 -15.76 3.41 0.37
CA VAL A 132 -14.66 3.56 1.34
C VAL A 132 -14.66 4.95 1.94
N THR A 133 -14.74 5.04 3.27
CA THR A 133 -14.68 6.26 4.06
C THR A 133 -13.33 6.45 4.75
N TYR A 134 -12.65 5.35 5.08
CA TYR A 134 -11.29 5.34 5.63
C TYR A 134 -10.46 4.20 5.07
N LEU A 135 -9.21 4.45 4.76
CA LEU A 135 -8.29 3.47 4.17
C LEU A 135 -6.90 3.59 4.79
N LYS A 136 -6.42 2.47 5.32
CA LYS A 136 -5.10 2.38 5.94
C LYS A 136 -4.34 1.15 5.48
N ARG A 137 -3.17 1.33 4.86
CA ARG A 137 -2.30 0.19 4.56
C ARG A 137 -1.56 -0.26 5.81
N ILE A 138 -1.82 -1.49 6.25
CA ILE A 138 -1.26 -2.04 7.49
C ILE A 138 -0.15 -3.05 7.26
N LYS A 139 0.00 -3.58 6.03
CA LYS A 139 1.00 -4.60 5.75
C LYS A 139 1.48 -4.56 4.30
N ILE A 140 2.77 -4.80 4.09
CA ILE A 140 3.41 -5.03 2.79
C ILE A 140 4.28 -6.29 2.93
N ALA A 141 3.99 -7.36 2.19
CA ALA A 141 4.57 -8.69 2.39
C ALA A 141 4.47 -9.13 3.86
N ASN A 142 5.60 -9.35 4.54
CA ASN A 142 5.63 -9.65 5.98
C ASN A 142 5.97 -8.45 6.87
N ILE A 143 6.09 -7.25 6.29
CA ILE A 143 6.28 -6.03 7.05
C ILE A 143 4.91 -5.57 7.54
N VAL A 144 4.72 -5.57 8.85
CA VAL A 144 3.49 -5.09 9.52
C VAL A 144 3.76 -3.71 10.10
N LEU A 145 2.80 -2.81 9.95
CA LEU A 145 2.85 -1.50 10.59
C LEU A 145 2.75 -1.68 12.11
N PRO A 146 3.78 -1.27 12.89
CA PRO A 146 3.72 -1.37 14.35
C PRO A 146 2.59 -0.50 14.91
N GLU A 147 1.83 -1.03 15.87
CA GLU A 147 0.70 -0.30 16.48
C GLU A 147 1.16 0.94 17.25
N GLU A 148 2.33 0.85 17.89
CA GLU A 148 2.95 1.92 18.66
C GLU A 148 3.58 3.03 17.81
N LEU A 149 3.77 2.81 16.51
CA LEU A 149 4.36 3.80 15.62
C LEU A 149 3.36 4.94 15.35
N LYS A 150 3.68 6.11 15.89
CA LYS A 150 2.83 7.30 15.74
C LYS A 150 2.70 7.70 14.27
N ILE A 151 1.53 8.19 13.90
CA ILE A 151 1.28 8.77 12.57
C ILE A 151 2.30 9.86 12.26
N GLY A 152 2.87 9.83 11.05
CA GLY A 152 3.90 10.76 10.61
C GLY A 152 5.31 10.45 11.12
N SER A 153 5.47 9.45 11.97
CA SER A 153 6.78 9.00 12.45
C SER A 153 7.33 7.86 11.58
N TYR A 154 8.60 7.59 11.72
CA TYR A 154 9.27 6.50 11.03
C TYR A 154 10.18 5.70 11.97
N ILE A 155 10.49 4.49 11.57
CA ILE A 155 11.53 3.65 12.15
C ILE A 155 12.51 3.24 11.06
N GLU A 156 13.75 3.13 11.41
CA GLU A 156 14.77 2.60 10.51
C GLU A 156 14.79 1.06 10.58
N ILE A 157 14.87 0.43 9.42
CA ILE A 157 15.01 -1.02 9.29
C ILE A 157 16.24 -1.33 8.46
N SER A 158 17.01 -2.33 8.88
CA SER A 158 18.21 -2.73 8.14
C SER A 158 17.87 -3.30 6.75
N GLN A 159 18.78 -3.12 5.78
CA GLN A 159 18.61 -3.71 4.45
C GLN A 159 18.46 -5.23 4.51
N HIS A 160 19.18 -5.89 5.41
CA HIS A 160 19.08 -7.33 5.62
C HIS A 160 17.67 -7.73 6.06
N ASP A 161 17.12 -7.07 7.07
CA ASP A 161 15.82 -7.41 7.64
C ASP A 161 14.69 -7.15 6.65
N ILE A 162 14.72 -6.01 5.96
CA ILE A 162 13.68 -5.71 4.95
C ILE A 162 13.71 -6.72 3.80
N TYR A 163 14.90 -7.16 3.36
CA TYR A 163 15.03 -8.19 2.32
C TYR A 163 14.45 -9.53 2.76
N GLN A 164 14.66 -9.92 4.01
CA GLN A 164 14.06 -11.12 4.57
C GLN A 164 12.52 -11.02 4.62
N LEU A 165 12.00 -9.92 5.12
CA LEU A 165 10.56 -9.70 5.29
C LEU A 165 9.79 -9.68 3.97
N ILE A 166 10.40 -9.21 2.88
CA ILE A 166 9.76 -9.20 1.55
C ILE A 166 10.18 -10.38 0.67
N HIS A 167 11.00 -11.32 1.20
CA HIS A 167 11.57 -12.42 0.44
C HIS A 167 12.38 -11.99 -0.80
N PHE A 168 13.06 -10.83 -0.70
CA PHE A 168 13.87 -10.31 -1.79
C PHE A 168 15.24 -10.98 -1.84
N ASN A 169 15.46 -11.83 -2.82
CA ASN A 169 16.74 -12.49 -3.02
C ASN A 169 17.55 -11.78 -4.11
N CYS A 170 18.46 -10.92 -3.71
CA CYS A 170 19.32 -10.15 -4.62
C CYS A 170 20.24 -11.04 -5.52
N LYS A 171 20.45 -12.31 -5.12
CA LYS A 171 21.37 -13.22 -5.81
C LYS A 171 20.76 -13.96 -7.01
N LYS A 172 19.43 -13.87 -7.24
CA LYS A 172 18.74 -14.65 -8.29
C LYS A 172 18.59 -13.97 -9.64
N LYS A 173 19.10 -12.76 -9.84
CA LYS A 173 19.22 -12.17 -11.17
C LYS A 173 20.69 -11.92 -11.48
N GLY A 174 21.33 -12.98 -11.95
CA GLY A 174 22.60 -12.84 -12.65
C GLY A 174 22.41 -11.98 -13.90
N PHE A 175 23.19 -10.97 -13.98
CA PHE A 175 23.67 -10.33 -15.20
C PHE A 175 25.17 -10.38 -15.16
#